data_10da5417bd2bc431d7564516b364a1f1
#
_entry.id   10da5417bd2bc431d7564516b364a1f1
#
_cell.length_a   1.000
_cell.length_b   1.000
_cell.length_c   1.000
_cell.angle_alpha   90.00
_cell.angle_beta   90.00
_cell.angle_gamma   90.00
#
_symmetry.space_group_name_H-M   'P 1'
#
loop_
_entity.id
_entity.type
_entity.pdbx_description
1 polymer ?
#
loop_
_entity_poly.entity_id
_entity_poly.type
_entity_poly.pdbx_seq_one_letter_code
_entity_poly.pdbx_strand_id
1 'polypeptide(L)'
;QDMLATAHAAVKSALGKGAQEASARTYRVREVEVKWRDGSLEKVHEATTRGLGLSLYVDGRYSNVSTSDLRPEALETFIGDSVTLTRALAKDPFRTLPDPKLYEGQAKVDLLLEDPKYATVTPEQRRAVAKEIEAAARSVKRADAILSVTSNFSDTLNEFRFQLARE
;
A
#
# COMPACT_ATOMS: atom_id res chain seq x y z
N GLN A 1 -13.46 4.40 -7.09
CA GLN A 1 -13.86 4.88 -5.75
C GLN A 1 -12.81 5.87 -5.27
N ASP A 2 -13.23 7.04 -4.80
CA ASP A 2 -12.32 8.05 -4.27
C ASP A 2 -11.71 7.55 -2.95
N MET A 3 -10.40 7.35 -2.97
CA MET A 3 -9.64 6.81 -1.85
C MET A 3 -9.65 7.77 -0.64
N LEU A 4 -9.55 9.09 -0.89
CA LEU A 4 -9.58 10.08 0.19
C LEU A 4 -10.96 10.16 0.84
N ALA A 5 -12.02 10.18 0.03
CA ALA A 5 -13.39 10.17 0.54
C ALA A 5 -13.67 8.92 1.38
N THR A 6 -13.16 7.76 0.97
CA THR A 6 -13.28 6.50 1.74
C THR A 6 -12.54 6.60 3.08
N ALA A 7 -11.32 7.12 3.10
CA ALA A 7 -10.56 7.31 4.35
C ALA A 7 -11.27 8.29 5.29
N HIS A 8 -11.79 9.41 4.74
CA HIS A 8 -12.55 10.40 5.51
C HIS A 8 -13.83 9.80 6.12
N ALA A 9 -14.60 9.06 5.32
CA ALA A 9 -15.81 8.40 5.81
C ALA A 9 -15.51 7.39 6.92
N ALA A 10 -14.42 6.61 6.78
CA ALA A 10 -14.03 5.63 7.78
C ALA A 10 -13.67 6.29 9.13
N VAL A 11 -12.88 7.37 9.11
CA VAL A 11 -12.54 8.12 10.33
C VAL A 11 -13.80 8.73 10.96
N LYS A 12 -14.64 9.37 10.17
CA LYS A 12 -15.91 9.94 10.65
C LYS A 12 -16.82 8.88 11.28
N SER A 13 -16.94 7.71 10.66
CA SER A 13 -17.73 6.60 11.20
C SER A 13 -17.13 6.09 12.52
N ALA A 14 -15.79 5.97 12.61
CA ALA A 14 -15.13 5.53 13.83
C ALA A 14 -15.39 6.48 15.02
N LEU A 15 -15.27 7.80 14.82
CA LEU A 15 -15.60 8.80 15.82
C LEU A 15 -17.08 8.71 16.22
N GLY A 16 -18.01 8.65 15.24
CA GLY A 16 -19.44 8.48 15.50
C GLY A 16 -19.81 7.19 16.26
N LYS A 17 -18.92 6.19 16.29
CA LYS A 17 -19.07 4.94 17.07
C LYS A 17 -18.33 4.97 18.41
N GLY A 18 -17.74 6.11 18.77
CA GLY A 18 -17.13 6.39 20.07
C GLY A 18 -15.64 6.14 20.16
N ALA A 19 -14.91 6.21 19.05
CA ALA A 19 -13.47 6.40 19.08
C ALA A 19 -13.15 7.87 19.36
N GLN A 20 -12.23 8.18 20.26
CA GLN A 20 -11.78 9.54 20.55
C GLN A 20 -10.83 10.06 19.47
N GLU A 21 -10.02 9.17 18.93
CA GLU A 21 -9.13 9.46 17.83
C GLU A 21 -9.14 8.31 16.82
N ALA A 22 -8.99 8.63 15.56
CA ALA A 22 -8.86 7.63 14.52
C ALA A 22 -7.95 8.11 13.38
N SER A 23 -7.24 7.19 12.75
CA SER A 23 -6.61 7.44 11.47
C SER A 23 -6.92 6.32 10.48
N ALA A 24 -7.18 6.69 9.24
CA ALA A 24 -7.44 5.76 8.16
C ALA A 24 -6.44 5.96 7.02
N ARG A 25 -5.93 4.85 6.49
CA ARG A 25 -5.10 4.81 5.30
C ARG A 25 -5.75 3.91 4.27
N THR A 26 -6.21 4.49 3.17
CA THR A 26 -6.59 3.72 1.99
C THR A 26 -5.37 3.54 1.09
N TYR A 27 -5.26 2.37 0.47
CA TYR A 27 -4.15 2.07 -0.43
C TYR A 27 -4.62 1.29 -1.66
N ARG A 28 -3.89 1.48 -2.74
CA ARG A 28 -3.94 0.69 -3.95
C ARG A 28 -2.50 0.42 -4.39
N VAL A 29 -2.17 -0.84 -4.57
CA VAL A 29 -0.85 -1.28 -5.02
C VAL A 29 -1.05 -2.09 -6.29
N ARG A 30 -0.43 -1.66 -7.38
CA ARG A 30 -0.31 -2.45 -8.61
C ARG A 30 1.12 -2.94 -8.72
N GLU A 31 1.29 -4.22 -8.86
CA GLU A 31 2.60 -4.87 -9.02
C GLU A 31 2.60 -5.65 -10.33
N VAL A 32 3.70 -5.53 -11.07
CA VAL A 32 3.96 -6.32 -12.29
C VAL A 32 5.33 -6.97 -12.15
N GLU A 33 5.39 -8.27 -12.32
CA GLU A 33 6.62 -9.06 -12.32
C GLU A 33 6.75 -9.81 -13.65
N VAL A 34 7.94 -9.75 -14.25
CA VAL A 34 8.29 -10.52 -15.44
C VAL A 34 9.54 -11.34 -15.12
N LYS A 35 9.42 -12.66 -15.21
CA LYS A 35 10.54 -13.58 -15.04
C LYS A 35 10.90 -14.21 -16.36
N TRP A 36 12.16 -14.09 -16.72
CA TRP A 36 12.73 -14.59 -17.96
C TRP A 36 13.85 -15.57 -17.64
N ARG A 37 13.86 -16.73 -18.29
CA ARG A 37 14.82 -17.77 -18.01
C ARG A 37 15.25 -18.47 -19.29
N ASP A 38 16.55 -18.59 -19.46
CA ASP A 38 17.19 -19.37 -20.53
C ASP A 38 16.57 -19.13 -21.91
N GLY A 39 16.39 -17.84 -22.26
CA GLY A 39 15.86 -17.41 -23.54
C GLY A 39 14.34 -17.46 -23.67
N SER A 40 13.60 -17.76 -22.60
CA SER A 40 12.14 -17.87 -22.64
C SER A 40 11.45 -17.14 -21.48
N LEU A 41 10.19 -16.71 -21.72
CA LEU A 41 9.34 -16.15 -20.69
C LEU A 41 8.90 -17.26 -19.73
N GLU A 42 9.34 -17.19 -18.46
CA GLU A 42 8.97 -18.17 -17.45
C GLU A 42 7.66 -17.78 -16.73
N LYS A 43 7.50 -16.49 -16.39
CA LYS A 43 6.35 -16.02 -15.64
C LYS A 43 6.04 -14.56 -15.94
N VAL A 44 4.77 -14.25 -16.01
CA VAL A 44 4.25 -12.89 -15.82
C VAL A 44 3.27 -12.93 -14.69
N HIS A 45 3.43 -12.04 -13.72
CA HIS A 45 2.49 -11.84 -12.63
C HIS A 45 2.07 -10.38 -12.62
N GLU A 46 0.78 -10.12 -12.65
CA GLU A 46 0.22 -8.79 -12.46
C GLU A 46 -0.89 -8.88 -11.44
N ALA A 47 -0.79 -8.07 -10.40
CA ALA A 47 -1.78 -8.00 -9.33
C ALA A 47 -2.08 -6.54 -8.98
N THR A 48 -3.34 -6.28 -8.63
CA THR A 48 -3.75 -5.02 -8.01
C THR A 48 -4.45 -5.33 -6.71
N THR A 49 -3.86 -4.88 -5.60
CA THR A 49 -4.45 -4.96 -4.27
C THR A 49 -4.93 -3.59 -3.82
N ARG A 50 -5.98 -3.57 -3.03
CA ARG A 50 -6.52 -2.36 -2.42
C ARG A 50 -7.08 -2.68 -1.06
N GLY A 51 -7.11 -1.69 -0.19
CA GLY A 51 -7.66 -1.88 1.14
C GLY A 51 -7.68 -0.59 1.95
N LEU A 52 -8.15 -0.75 3.18
CA LEU A 52 -8.17 0.26 4.20
C LEU A 52 -7.52 -0.30 5.46
N GLY A 53 -6.54 0.44 5.98
CA GLY A 53 -6.02 0.26 7.34
C GLY A 53 -6.61 1.33 8.25
N LEU A 54 -7.03 0.94 9.44
CA LEU A 54 -7.68 1.82 10.41
C LEU A 54 -6.99 1.66 11.76
N SER A 55 -6.47 2.76 12.29
CA SER A 55 -6.01 2.85 13.67
C SER A 55 -7.08 3.52 14.51
N LEU A 56 -7.41 2.90 15.64
CA LEU A 56 -8.46 3.32 16.55
C LEU A 56 -7.89 3.56 17.94
N TYR A 57 -8.32 4.66 18.55
CA TYR A 57 -8.01 5.01 19.93
C TYR A 57 -9.32 5.15 20.67
N VAL A 58 -9.59 4.22 21.58
CA VAL A 58 -10.88 4.05 22.24
C VAL A 58 -10.65 3.85 23.75
N ASP A 59 -11.10 4.79 24.59
CA ASP A 59 -11.01 4.73 26.06
C ASP A 59 -9.60 4.38 26.57
N GLY A 60 -8.56 5.03 25.99
CA GLY A 60 -7.15 4.78 26.31
C GLY A 60 -6.62 3.42 25.81
N ARG A 61 -7.24 2.85 24.78
CA ARG A 61 -6.86 1.60 24.12
C ARG A 61 -6.58 1.85 22.65
N TYR A 62 -5.73 1.03 22.07
CA TYR A 62 -5.33 1.16 20.69
C TYR A 62 -5.47 -0.16 19.94
N SER A 63 -5.95 -0.08 18.71
CA SER A 63 -5.87 -1.16 17.74
C SER A 63 -5.49 -0.65 16.36
N ASN A 64 -4.90 -1.54 15.55
CA ASN A 64 -4.73 -1.33 14.11
C ASN A 64 -5.32 -2.53 13.40
N VAL A 65 -6.27 -2.27 12.52
CA VAL A 65 -7.04 -3.29 11.79
C VAL A 65 -7.06 -2.95 10.30
N SER A 66 -7.30 -3.93 9.45
CA SER A 66 -7.36 -3.70 8.01
C SER A 66 -8.42 -4.56 7.33
N THR A 67 -8.94 -4.06 6.21
CA THR A 67 -9.86 -4.78 5.34
C THR A 67 -9.59 -4.48 3.88
N SER A 68 -9.84 -5.46 3.01
CA SER A 68 -9.88 -5.29 1.55
C SER A 68 -11.28 -5.08 1.00
N ASP A 69 -12.31 -5.29 1.83
CA ASP A 69 -13.69 -5.04 1.45
C ASP A 69 -14.05 -3.57 1.71
N LEU A 70 -14.07 -2.79 0.62
CA LEU A 70 -14.33 -1.36 0.66
C LEU A 70 -15.79 -0.99 0.32
N ARG A 71 -16.70 -1.97 0.30
CA ARG A 71 -18.12 -1.69 0.15
C ARG A 71 -18.64 -0.92 1.36
N PRO A 72 -19.48 0.11 1.19
CA PRO A 72 -19.91 0.97 2.30
C PRO A 72 -20.49 0.22 3.50
N GLU A 73 -21.38 -0.74 3.24
CA GLU A 73 -22.05 -1.54 4.29
C GLU A 73 -21.05 -2.43 5.03
N ALA A 74 -20.10 -3.05 4.31
CA ALA A 74 -19.06 -3.88 4.91
C ALA A 74 -18.10 -3.03 5.77
N LEU A 75 -17.75 -1.83 5.30
CA LEU A 75 -16.93 -0.89 6.07
C LEU A 75 -17.62 -0.43 7.36
N GLU A 76 -18.92 -0.11 7.31
CA GLU A 76 -19.67 0.28 8.50
C GLU A 76 -19.70 -0.81 9.57
N THR A 77 -19.90 -2.07 9.17
CA THR A 77 -19.86 -3.24 10.05
C THR A 77 -18.45 -3.43 10.60
N PHE A 78 -17.44 -3.46 9.72
CA PHE A 78 -16.04 -3.62 10.08
C PHE A 78 -15.57 -2.57 11.10
N ILE A 79 -15.93 -1.30 10.91
CA ILE A 79 -15.56 -0.21 11.82
C ILE A 79 -16.25 -0.39 13.19
N GLY A 80 -17.52 -0.73 13.20
CA GLY A 80 -18.27 -0.97 14.44
C GLY A 80 -17.70 -2.11 15.28
N ASP A 81 -17.41 -3.21 14.64
CA ASP A 81 -16.80 -4.40 15.27
C ASP A 81 -15.39 -4.07 15.78
N SER A 82 -14.62 -3.31 15.00
CA SER A 82 -13.26 -2.88 15.38
C SER A 82 -13.26 -1.95 16.61
N VAL A 83 -14.18 -1.01 16.69
CA VAL A 83 -14.34 -0.14 17.88
C VAL A 83 -14.71 -0.98 19.11
N THR A 84 -15.63 -1.92 18.95
CA THR A 84 -16.05 -2.82 20.03
C THR A 84 -14.88 -3.71 20.48
N LEU A 85 -14.14 -4.29 19.56
CA LEU A 85 -12.95 -5.08 19.83
C LEU A 85 -11.89 -4.26 20.56
N THR A 86 -11.67 -3.01 20.13
CA THR A 86 -10.66 -2.13 20.75
C THR A 86 -10.99 -1.85 22.21
N ARG A 87 -12.26 -1.74 22.59
CA ARG A 87 -12.69 -1.59 23.98
C ARG A 87 -12.38 -2.79 24.87
N ALA A 88 -12.18 -3.96 24.29
CA ALA A 88 -11.85 -5.17 25.04
C ALA A 88 -10.34 -5.34 25.27
N LEU A 89 -9.50 -4.51 24.66
CA LEU A 89 -8.05 -4.61 24.79
C LEU A 89 -7.55 -4.01 26.13
N ALA A 90 -6.30 -4.24 26.48
CA ALA A 90 -5.64 -3.58 27.58
C ALA A 90 -5.44 -2.08 27.27
N LYS A 91 -5.50 -1.23 28.31
CA LYS A 91 -5.19 0.19 28.18
C LYS A 91 -3.72 0.42 27.90
N ASP A 92 -3.42 1.37 27.01
CA ASP A 92 -2.09 1.88 26.72
C ASP A 92 -2.16 3.42 26.71
N PRO A 93 -1.82 4.08 27.83
CA PRO A 93 -1.94 5.53 27.96
C PRO A 93 -0.92 6.30 27.12
N PHE A 94 0.07 5.60 26.53
CA PHE A 94 1.10 6.22 25.71
C PHE A 94 0.75 6.21 24.20
N ARG A 95 -0.34 5.55 23.83
CA ARG A 95 -0.82 5.50 22.44
C ARG A 95 -1.85 6.58 22.18
N THR A 96 -1.48 7.55 21.36
CA THR A 96 -2.33 8.63 20.87
C THR A 96 -1.86 9.06 19.47
N LEU A 97 -2.70 9.80 18.75
CA LEU A 97 -2.26 10.46 17.53
C LEU A 97 -1.15 11.49 17.86
N PRO A 98 -0.22 11.72 16.93
CA PRO A 98 0.81 12.73 17.11
C PRO A 98 0.22 14.12 17.39
N ASP A 99 0.96 14.97 18.11
CA ASP A 99 0.55 16.34 18.37
C ASP A 99 0.29 17.09 17.04
N PRO A 100 -0.82 17.81 16.90
CA PRO A 100 -1.13 18.60 15.71
C PRO A 100 -0.01 19.55 15.28
N LYS A 101 0.76 20.08 16.22
CA LYS A 101 1.92 20.92 15.94
C LYS A 101 2.97 20.27 15.04
N LEU A 102 3.06 18.95 15.06
CA LEU A 102 3.99 18.20 14.21
C LEU A 102 3.58 18.19 12.74
N TYR A 103 2.37 18.60 12.42
CA TYR A 103 1.86 18.74 11.04
C TYR A 103 1.96 20.17 10.52
N GLU A 104 2.32 21.12 11.36
CA GLU A 104 2.53 22.51 10.95
C GLU A 104 3.82 22.63 10.13
N GLY A 105 3.80 23.51 9.12
CA GLY A 105 4.99 23.79 8.32
C GLY A 105 5.44 22.66 7.41
N GLN A 106 4.53 21.81 6.93
CA GLN A 106 4.86 20.81 5.92
C GLN A 106 5.57 21.42 4.73
N ALA A 107 6.70 20.83 4.34
CA ALA A 107 7.47 21.27 3.19
C ALA A 107 6.63 21.13 1.91
N LYS A 108 6.56 22.21 1.12
CA LYS A 108 5.92 22.22 -0.20
C LYS A 108 6.98 21.91 -1.29
N VAL A 109 7.67 20.80 -1.13
CA VAL A 109 8.69 20.32 -2.06
C VAL A 109 8.09 19.23 -2.91
N ASP A 110 8.25 19.34 -4.23
CA ASP A 110 7.95 18.24 -5.13
C ASP A 110 9.03 17.15 -4.94
N LEU A 111 8.61 16.02 -4.42
CA LEU A 111 9.49 14.87 -4.17
C LEU A 111 9.65 13.96 -5.39
N LEU A 112 9.06 14.33 -6.53
CA LEU A 112 9.10 13.56 -7.78
C LEU A 112 8.74 12.08 -7.59
N LEU A 113 7.73 11.80 -6.75
CA LEU A 113 7.33 10.44 -6.38
C LEU A 113 6.57 9.72 -7.49
N GLU A 114 6.10 10.45 -8.49
CA GLU A 114 5.36 9.92 -9.62
C GLU A 114 6.14 10.11 -10.91
N ASP A 115 6.38 9.00 -11.63
CA ASP A 115 6.88 9.07 -13.00
C ASP A 115 5.68 9.14 -13.96
N PRO A 116 5.46 10.29 -14.65
CA PRO A 116 4.34 10.45 -15.57
C PRO A 116 4.40 9.46 -16.75
N LYS A 117 5.56 8.88 -17.03
CA LYS A 117 5.73 7.87 -18.08
C LYS A 117 5.31 6.47 -17.64
N TYR A 118 5.14 6.23 -16.34
CA TYR A 118 4.79 4.90 -15.83
C TYR A 118 3.55 4.30 -16.52
N ALA A 119 2.52 5.12 -16.75
CA ALA A 119 1.30 4.68 -17.42
C ALA A 119 1.50 4.22 -18.86
N THR A 120 2.62 4.61 -19.50
CA THR A 120 2.96 4.27 -20.89
C THR A 120 3.86 3.04 -21.01
N VAL A 121 4.35 2.49 -19.90
CA VAL A 121 5.21 1.30 -19.89
C VAL A 121 4.41 0.08 -20.33
N THR A 122 4.81 -0.51 -21.46
CA THR A 122 4.10 -1.65 -22.05
C THR A 122 4.61 -3.00 -21.50
N PRO A 123 3.82 -4.07 -21.62
CA PRO A 123 4.29 -5.43 -21.29
C PRO A 123 5.53 -5.84 -22.11
N GLU A 124 5.64 -5.37 -23.38
CA GLU A 124 6.79 -5.63 -24.26
C GLU A 124 8.06 -4.98 -23.72
N GLN A 125 7.97 -3.74 -23.25
CA GLN A 125 9.11 -3.03 -22.65
C GLN A 125 9.61 -3.74 -21.39
N ARG A 126 8.70 -4.20 -20.52
CA ARG A 126 9.05 -4.99 -19.32
C ARG A 126 9.78 -6.28 -19.67
N ARG A 127 9.26 -6.99 -20.68
CA ARG A 127 9.93 -8.20 -21.19
C ARG A 127 11.29 -7.91 -21.82
N ALA A 128 11.42 -6.79 -22.53
CA ALA A 128 12.68 -6.38 -23.13
C ALA A 128 13.77 -6.17 -22.06
N VAL A 129 13.44 -5.48 -20.96
CA VAL A 129 14.38 -5.29 -19.84
C VAL A 129 14.83 -6.63 -19.25
N ALA A 130 13.89 -7.55 -19.00
CA ALA A 130 14.25 -8.88 -18.49
C ALA A 130 15.18 -9.65 -19.43
N LYS A 131 14.94 -9.58 -20.76
CA LYS A 131 15.81 -10.17 -21.78
C LYS A 131 17.20 -9.54 -21.80
N GLU A 132 17.29 -8.22 -21.68
CA GLU A 132 18.56 -7.50 -21.66
C GLU A 132 19.42 -7.90 -20.46
N ILE A 133 18.81 -8.07 -19.29
CA ILE A 133 19.48 -8.55 -18.08
C ILE A 133 20.08 -9.94 -18.31
N GLU A 134 19.32 -10.88 -18.89
CA GLU A 134 19.84 -12.21 -19.23
C GLU A 134 20.96 -12.12 -20.28
N ALA A 135 20.78 -11.35 -21.34
CA ALA A 135 21.78 -11.17 -22.38
C ALA A 135 23.09 -10.61 -21.81
N ALA A 136 23.00 -9.64 -20.89
CA ALA A 136 24.18 -9.10 -20.20
C ALA A 136 24.90 -10.17 -19.39
N ALA A 137 24.18 -11.02 -18.64
CA ALA A 137 24.76 -12.11 -17.89
C ALA A 137 25.45 -13.13 -18.80
N ARG A 138 24.92 -13.41 -20.00
CA ARG A 138 25.48 -14.33 -20.98
C ARG A 138 26.61 -13.73 -21.83
N SER A 139 26.85 -12.42 -21.73
CA SER A 139 27.94 -11.74 -22.46
C SER A 139 29.27 -11.71 -21.70
N VAL A 140 29.35 -12.22 -20.49
CA VAL A 140 30.55 -12.18 -19.68
C VAL A 140 31.59 -13.21 -20.17
N LYS A 141 32.87 -12.99 -19.83
CA LYS A 141 33.91 -13.93 -20.12
C LYS A 141 33.60 -15.28 -19.46
N ARG A 142 33.73 -16.40 -20.21
CA ARG A 142 33.36 -17.74 -19.77
C ARG A 142 31.88 -17.96 -19.51
N ALA A 143 31.02 -17.28 -20.27
CA ALA A 143 29.56 -17.50 -20.20
C ALA A 143 29.16 -18.96 -20.54
N ASP A 144 30.03 -19.70 -21.22
CA ASP A 144 29.92 -21.14 -21.51
C ASP A 144 29.85 -22.02 -20.25
N ALA A 145 30.37 -21.53 -19.11
CA ALA A 145 30.26 -22.19 -17.82
C ALA A 145 28.93 -21.92 -17.09
N ILE A 146 28.07 -21.01 -17.60
CA ILE A 146 26.81 -20.67 -17.00
C ILE A 146 25.75 -21.67 -17.45
N LEU A 147 25.28 -22.52 -16.55
CA LEU A 147 24.27 -23.53 -16.81
C LEU A 147 22.87 -22.95 -17.05
N SER A 148 22.49 -21.94 -16.27
CA SER A 148 21.20 -21.30 -16.38
C SER A 148 21.27 -19.84 -15.94
N VAL A 149 20.49 -18.99 -16.55
CA VAL A 149 20.31 -17.59 -16.15
C VAL A 149 18.82 -17.33 -15.97
N THR A 150 18.48 -16.79 -14.82
CA THR A 150 17.15 -16.26 -14.56
C THR A 150 17.27 -14.77 -14.30
N SER A 151 16.48 -13.98 -15.01
CA SER A 151 16.32 -12.54 -14.76
C SER A 151 14.92 -12.26 -14.27
N ASN A 152 14.81 -11.28 -13.39
CA ASN A 152 13.54 -10.80 -12.87
C ASN A 152 13.47 -9.29 -13.00
N PHE A 153 12.38 -8.80 -13.57
CA PHE A 153 12.04 -7.39 -13.59
C PHE A 153 10.70 -7.20 -12.87
N SER A 154 10.65 -6.26 -11.97
CA SER A 154 9.40 -5.88 -11.31
C SER A 154 9.25 -4.37 -11.24
N ASP A 155 8.05 -3.90 -11.39
CA ASP A 155 7.65 -2.53 -11.08
C ASP A 155 6.42 -2.52 -10.18
N THR A 156 6.30 -1.46 -9.38
CA THR A 156 5.19 -1.31 -8.44
C THR A 156 4.72 0.14 -8.42
N LEU A 157 3.41 0.33 -8.59
CA LEU A 157 2.75 1.61 -8.35
C LEU A 157 2.01 1.55 -7.02
N ASN A 158 2.42 2.42 -6.09
CA ASN A 158 1.80 2.57 -4.78
C ASN A 158 1.03 3.89 -4.71
N GLU A 159 -0.26 3.80 -4.50
CA GLU A 159 -1.12 4.95 -4.21
C GLU A 159 -1.69 4.80 -2.82
N PHE A 160 -1.65 5.85 -2.02
CA PHE A 160 -2.31 5.87 -0.73
C PHE A 160 -2.89 7.25 -0.41
N ARG A 161 -3.91 7.27 0.43
CA ARG A 161 -4.48 8.47 1.03
C ARG A 161 -4.60 8.24 2.52
N PHE A 162 -4.34 9.27 3.27
CA PHE A 162 -4.32 9.22 4.71
C PHE A 162 -5.24 10.30 5.29
N GLN A 163 -6.02 9.94 6.27
CA GLN A 163 -6.90 10.82 7.01
C GLN A 163 -6.78 10.52 8.50
N LEU A 164 -6.74 11.55 9.31
CA LEU A 164 -6.81 11.44 10.76
C LEU A 164 -7.82 12.46 11.31
N ALA A 165 -8.41 12.14 12.45
CA ALA A 165 -9.27 13.06 13.20
C ALA A 165 -9.26 12.72 14.68
N ARG A 166 -9.60 13.74 15.47
CA ARG A 166 -9.87 13.72 16.92
C ARG A 166 -11.25 14.30 17.19
N GLU A 167 -11.87 13.90 18.30
CA GLU A 167 -13.02 14.61 18.88
C GLU A 167 -12.64 16.00 19.35
#